data_5302d9861c83b02daddd5dcc6f858a38
#
_entry.id   5302d9861c83b02daddd5dcc6f858a38
#
_cell.length_a   1.000
_cell.length_b   1.000
_cell.length_c   1.000
_cell.angle_alpha   90.00
_cell.angle_beta   90.00
_cell.angle_gamma   90.00
#
_symmetry.space_group_name_H-M   'P 1'
#
loop_
_entity.id
_entity.type
_entity.pdbx_description
1 polymer ?
#
loop_
_entity_poly.entity_id
_entity_poly.type
_entity_poly.pdbx_seq_one_letter_code
_entity_poly.pdbx_strand_id
1 'polypeptide(L)'
;MAKASSQKFIARNRAPRVQIEYDVEVYGAQKKIELPFVMGVMADLSGKPVDPLAPVADRKFLEFDIDNFDDRLKATKPRVAFSVPNTLTGQGNLSVDITFESLDDFSPGAVARKVEALNKLLTARNQLANLITYMDGKTGAEELVKKLLGDSALLNALASAPKPESATASESA
;
A
#
# COMPACT_ATOMS: atom_id res chain seq x y z
N MET A 1 -5.87 -16.18 -8.02
CA MET A 1 -4.73 -15.75 -8.86
C MET A 1 -3.95 -14.69 -8.09
N ALA A 2 -2.66 -14.91 -7.84
CA ALA A 2 -1.82 -13.90 -7.20
C ALA A 2 -1.75 -12.64 -8.08
N LYS A 3 -2.07 -11.48 -7.50
CA LYS A 3 -2.01 -10.18 -8.18
C LYS A 3 -0.56 -9.92 -8.58
N ALA A 4 -0.30 -9.64 -9.85
CA ALA A 4 1.04 -9.30 -10.30
C ALA A 4 1.50 -8.03 -9.57
N SER A 5 2.67 -8.08 -8.91
CA SER A 5 3.26 -6.91 -8.26
C SER A 5 3.56 -5.84 -9.31
N SER A 6 3.30 -4.57 -8.97
CA SER A 6 3.62 -3.41 -9.80
C SER A 6 5.10 -3.35 -10.14
N GLN A 7 5.97 -3.82 -9.26
CA GLN A 7 7.40 -3.93 -9.48
C GLN A 7 7.77 -4.87 -10.63
N LYS A 8 7.06 -6.00 -10.78
CA LYS A 8 7.24 -6.91 -11.94
C LYS A 8 6.81 -6.28 -13.26
N PHE A 9 5.90 -5.31 -13.22
CA PHE A 9 5.52 -4.53 -14.39
C PHE A 9 6.63 -3.58 -14.85
N ILE A 10 7.31 -2.92 -13.91
CA ILE A 10 8.45 -2.03 -14.18
C ILE A 10 9.61 -2.81 -14.82
N ALA A 11 9.87 -4.03 -14.38
CA ALA A 11 10.89 -4.91 -14.95
C ALA A 11 10.68 -5.28 -16.43
N ARG A 12 9.44 -5.18 -16.94
CA ARG A 12 9.11 -5.43 -18.35
C ARG A 12 9.40 -4.24 -19.26
N ASN A 13 9.49 -3.03 -18.71
CA ASN A 13 9.96 -1.89 -19.44
C ASN A 13 11.48 -2.07 -19.66
N ARG A 14 11.88 -2.29 -20.92
CA ARG A 14 13.29 -2.36 -21.29
C ARG A 14 13.96 -1.05 -20.89
N ALA A 15 14.71 -1.07 -19.79
CA ALA A 15 15.62 0.02 -19.49
C ALA A 15 16.63 0.12 -20.63
N PRO A 16 16.89 1.32 -21.18
CA PRO A 16 17.96 1.51 -22.14
C PRO A 16 19.27 1.08 -21.48
N ARG A 17 19.92 0.05 -22.00
CA ARG A 17 21.25 -0.36 -21.57
C ARG A 17 22.23 0.59 -22.22
N VAL A 18 22.91 1.39 -21.43
CA VAL A 18 24.08 2.15 -21.86
C VAL A 18 25.30 1.32 -21.48
N GLN A 19 26.06 0.88 -22.49
CA GLN A 19 27.31 0.19 -22.29
C GLN A 19 28.44 1.17 -22.64
N ILE A 20 29.28 1.46 -21.67
CA ILE A 20 30.44 2.32 -21.85
C ILE A 20 31.67 1.44 -21.75
N GLU A 21 32.42 1.34 -22.84
CA GLU A 21 33.68 0.63 -22.88
C GLU A 21 34.80 1.63 -23.12
N TYR A 22 35.96 1.41 -22.51
CA TYR A 22 37.14 2.17 -22.78
C TYR A 22 38.36 1.25 -22.83
N ASP A 23 39.28 1.57 -23.71
CA ASP A 23 40.54 0.84 -23.86
C ASP A 23 41.59 1.47 -22.94
N VAL A 24 42.17 0.66 -22.07
CA VAL A 24 43.27 1.07 -21.17
C VAL A 24 44.52 0.38 -21.61
N GLU A 25 45.58 1.15 -21.86
CA GLU A 25 46.90 0.61 -22.11
C GLU A 25 47.64 0.46 -20.77
N VAL A 26 47.90 -0.76 -20.39
CA VAL A 26 48.63 -1.08 -19.16
C VAL A 26 49.89 -1.90 -19.56
N TYR A 27 51.07 -1.34 -19.36
CA TYR A 27 52.36 -1.97 -19.70
C TYR A 27 52.43 -2.47 -21.15
N GLY A 28 51.88 -1.71 -22.11
CA GLY A 28 51.94 -2.07 -23.51
C GLY A 28 50.89 -3.09 -24.00
N ALA A 29 49.99 -3.49 -23.13
CA ALA A 29 48.84 -4.33 -23.47
C ALA A 29 47.53 -3.52 -23.39
N GLN A 30 46.72 -3.57 -24.43
CA GLN A 30 45.40 -2.97 -24.41
C GLN A 30 44.40 -3.88 -23.71
N LYS A 31 43.69 -3.35 -22.72
CA LYS A 31 42.64 -4.04 -22.00
C LYS A 31 41.32 -3.28 -22.10
N LYS A 32 40.32 -3.93 -22.65
CA LYS A 32 38.92 -3.39 -22.62
C LYS A 32 38.34 -3.51 -21.21
N ILE A 33 37.86 -2.41 -20.70
CA ILE A 33 37.18 -2.34 -19.42
C ILE A 33 35.76 -1.84 -19.68
N GLU A 34 34.79 -2.63 -19.25
CA GLU A 34 33.39 -2.20 -19.21
C GLU A 34 33.14 -1.42 -17.92
N LEU A 35 32.66 -0.19 -18.06
CA LEU A 35 32.19 0.61 -16.93
C LEU A 35 30.74 0.25 -16.65
N PRO A 36 30.42 -0.32 -15.47
CA PRO A 36 29.04 -0.52 -15.09
C PRO A 36 28.36 0.85 -14.95
N PHE A 37 27.20 1.03 -15.59
CA PHE A 37 26.38 2.20 -15.35
C PHE A 37 25.75 2.11 -13.97
N VAL A 38 26.20 2.95 -13.06
CA VAL A 38 25.67 3.07 -11.70
C VAL A 38 25.12 4.47 -11.50
N MET A 39 23.85 4.57 -11.16
CA MET A 39 23.20 5.83 -10.83
C MET A 39 23.04 5.93 -9.31
N GLY A 40 23.64 6.93 -8.70
CA GLY A 40 23.46 7.27 -7.29
C GLY A 40 22.33 8.31 -7.13
N VAL A 41 21.39 8.05 -6.25
CA VAL A 41 20.33 9.00 -5.87
C VAL A 41 20.52 9.42 -4.43
N MET A 42 20.62 10.74 -4.20
CA MET A 42 20.60 11.33 -2.86
C MET A 42 19.33 12.16 -2.71
N ALA A 43 18.42 11.69 -1.87
CA ALA A 43 17.15 12.36 -1.61
C ALA A 43 16.67 12.05 -0.19
N ASP A 44 15.82 12.90 0.36
CA ASP A 44 15.08 12.60 1.57
C ASP A 44 13.82 11.80 1.19
N LEU A 45 13.93 10.49 1.24
CA LEU A 45 12.86 9.56 0.90
C LEU A 45 12.11 9.03 2.14
N SER A 46 12.54 9.39 3.34
CA SER A 46 11.93 8.90 4.59
C SER A 46 10.76 9.76 5.05
N GLY A 47 10.68 11.00 4.60
CA GLY A 47 9.64 11.95 4.94
C GLY A 47 9.65 12.33 6.42
N LYS A 48 8.63 11.93 7.19
CA LYS A 48 8.56 12.14 8.64
C LYS A 48 8.73 10.80 9.39
N PRO A 49 9.96 10.27 9.49
CA PRO A 49 10.20 8.97 10.13
C PRO A 49 9.82 9.02 11.62
N VAL A 50 9.38 7.89 12.16
CA VAL A 50 9.09 7.73 13.60
C VAL A 50 10.40 7.70 14.37
N ASP A 51 11.37 6.92 13.87
CA ASP A 51 12.69 6.79 14.46
C ASP A 51 13.64 7.82 13.81
N PRO A 52 14.46 8.55 14.59
CA PRO A 52 15.40 9.49 14.02
C PRO A 52 16.43 8.77 13.14
N LEU A 53 16.66 9.32 11.95
CA LEU A 53 17.66 8.79 11.03
C LEU A 53 19.08 9.07 11.52
N ALA A 54 20.02 8.18 11.19
CA ALA A 54 21.44 8.39 11.44
C ALA A 54 21.95 9.69 10.79
N PRO A 55 22.97 10.36 11.36
CA PRO A 55 23.62 11.50 10.72
C PRO A 55 24.08 11.18 9.30
N VAL A 56 24.05 12.17 8.42
CA VAL A 56 24.39 11.97 7.00
C VAL A 56 25.78 11.39 6.80
N ALA A 57 26.75 11.77 7.68
CA ALA A 57 28.11 11.27 7.62
C ALA A 57 28.20 9.74 7.85
N ASP A 58 27.29 9.17 8.62
CA ASP A 58 27.29 7.75 8.98
C ASP A 58 26.42 6.90 8.05
N ARG A 59 25.68 7.54 7.11
CA ARG A 59 24.82 6.83 6.15
C ARG A 59 25.66 6.22 5.04
N LYS A 60 25.33 4.97 4.71
CA LYS A 60 25.92 4.25 3.58
C LYS A 60 24.96 4.24 2.41
N PHE A 61 25.50 4.22 1.20
CA PHE A 61 24.71 3.94 0.01
C PHE A 61 24.17 2.51 0.07
N LEU A 62 22.90 2.37 -0.26
CA LEU A 62 22.21 1.09 -0.34
C LEU A 62 22.02 0.75 -1.83
N GLU A 63 22.28 -0.48 -2.19
CA GLU A 63 22.02 -0.98 -3.52
C GLU A 63 20.54 -1.37 -3.64
N PHE A 64 19.91 -0.90 -4.71
CA PHE A 64 18.50 -1.15 -5.03
C PHE A 64 18.43 -1.94 -6.33
N ASP A 65 17.84 -3.13 -6.24
CA ASP A 65 17.50 -3.99 -7.35
C ASP A 65 16.00 -4.23 -7.39
N ILE A 66 15.53 -4.80 -8.52
CA ILE A 66 14.11 -5.15 -8.70
C ILE A 66 13.65 -6.15 -7.63
N ASP A 67 14.53 -7.05 -7.23
CA ASP A 67 14.20 -8.13 -6.29
C ASP A 67 14.22 -7.68 -4.82
N ASN A 68 15.03 -6.67 -4.48
CA ASN A 68 15.19 -6.22 -3.10
C ASN A 68 14.45 -4.91 -2.78
N PHE A 69 13.75 -4.32 -3.74
CA PHE A 69 13.13 -3.00 -3.60
C PHE A 69 12.16 -2.93 -2.41
N ASP A 70 11.24 -3.87 -2.30
CA ASP A 70 10.22 -3.87 -1.24
C ASP A 70 10.86 -4.07 0.15
N ASP A 71 11.89 -4.88 0.25
CA ASP A 71 12.62 -5.09 1.52
C ASP A 71 13.39 -3.81 1.93
N ARG A 72 13.98 -3.11 0.96
CA ARG A 72 14.62 -1.81 1.21
C ARG A 72 13.61 -0.73 1.59
N LEU A 73 12.44 -0.71 0.94
CA LEU A 73 11.37 0.22 1.27
C LEU A 73 10.87 -0.01 2.70
N LYS A 74 10.63 -1.28 3.08
CA LYS A 74 10.28 -1.65 4.47
C LYS A 74 11.33 -1.23 5.48
N ALA A 75 12.61 -1.41 5.15
CA ALA A 75 13.72 -1.02 6.03
C ALA A 75 13.81 0.51 6.20
N THR A 76 13.55 1.27 5.15
CA THR A 76 13.57 2.74 5.16
C THR A 76 12.34 3.33 5.88
N LYS A 77 11.22 2.60 5.94
CA LYS A 77 9.96 2.99 6.57
C LYS A 77 9.51 4.41 6.19
N PRO A 78 9.38 4.73 4.89
CA PRO A 78 8.94 6.07 4.48
C PRO A 78 7.57 6.36 5.06
N ARG A 79 7.43 7.51 5.72
CA ARG A 79 6.19 7.90 6.41
C ARG A 79 5.79 9.30 6.03
N VAL A 80 4.50 9.47 5.78
CA VAL A 80 3.87 10.74 5.51
C VAL A 80 2.83 11.02 6.60
N ALA A 81 2.96 12.16 7.27
CA ALA A 81 2.02 12.60 8.29
C ALA A 81 1.64 14.07 8.04
N PHE A 82 0.37 14.32 7.74
CA PHE A 82 -0.18 15.64 7.47
C PHE A 82 -1.67 15.71 7.81
N SER A 83 -2.21 16.93 7.83
CA SER A 83 -3.61 17.19 8.11
C SER A 83 -4.25 17.85 6.89
N VAL A 84 -5.42 17.35 6.48
CA VAL A 84 -6.21 17.87 5.37
C VAL A 84 -7.59 18.27 5.83
N PRO A 85 -8.26 19.25 5.18
CA PRO A 85 -9.66 19.55 5.48
C PRO A 85 -10.53 18.30 5.31
N ASN A 86 -11.40 18.05 6.28
CA ASN A 86 -12.27 16.88 6.23
C ASN A 86 -13.48 17.16 5.31
N THR A 87 -13.37 16.69 4.07
CA THR A 87 -14.43 16.79 3.07
C THR A 87 -15.54 15.75 3.25
N LEU A 88 -15.33 14.72 4.10
CA LEU A 88 -16.34 13.69 4.34
C LEU A 88 -17.47 14.20 5.25
N THR A 89 -17.12 14.98 6.26
CA THR A 89 -18.11 15.59 7.19
C THR A 89 -18.34 17.05 6.92
N GLY A 90 -17.52 17.69 6.09
CA GLY A 90 -17.54 19.14 5.84
C GLY A 90 -17.04 19.99 7.00
N GLN A 91 -16.56 19.39 8.08
CA GLN A 91 -16.09 20.09 9.28
C GLN A 91 -14.78 19.47 9.81
N GLY A 92 -13.90 20.35 10.30
CA GLY A 92 -12.64 19.96 10.92
C GLY A 92 -11.59 19.47 9.93
N ASN A 93 -10.53 18.86 10.47
CA ASN A 93 -9.40 18.33 9.71
C ASN A 93 -9.29 16.82 9.92
N LEU A 94 -8.91 16.13 8.86
CA LEU A 94 -8.57 14.71 8.87
C LEU A 94 -7.06 14.57 9.00
N SER A 95 -6.61 13.90 10.04
CA SER A 95 -5.20 13.53 10.19
C SER A 95 -4.92 12.28 9.35
N VAL A 96 -3.90 12.37 8.51
CA VAL A 96 -3.42 11.29 7.66
C VAL A 96 -2.03 10.91 8.12
N ASP A 97 -1.84 9.66 8.48
CA ASP A 97 -0.56 9.08 8.90
C ASP A 97 -0.41 7.73 8.19
N ILE A 98 0.55 7.68 7.28
CA ILE A 98 0.73 6.49 6.42
C ILE A 98 2.22 6.15 6.35
N THR A 99 2.54 4.89 6.62
CA THR A 99 3.84 4.28 6.37
C THR A 99 3.72 3.37 5.15
N PHE A 100 4.71 3.42 4.28
CA PHE A 100 4.76 2.63 3.05
C PHE A 100 5.76 1.47 3.21
N GLU A 101 5.34 0.29 2.77
CA GLU A 101 6.15 -0.95 2.84
C GLU A 101 6.40 -1.55 1.46
N SER A 102 5.55 -1.22 0.50
CA SER A 102 5.66 -1.71 -0.88
C SER A 102 5.19 -0.65 -1.87
N LEU A 103 5.55 -0.83 -3.13
CA LEU A 103 5.08 0.05 -4.21
C LEU A 103 3.55 0.01 -4.38
N ASP A 104 2.92 -1.11 -4.04
CA ASP A 104 1.46 -1.27 -4.11
C ASP A 104 0.71 -0.42 -3.07
N ASP A 105 1.39 -0.01 -2.00
CA ASP A 105 0.83 0.86 -0.97
C ASP A 105 0.46 2.26 -1.48
N PHE A 106 1.05 2.69 -2.59
CA PHE A 106 0.70 3.96 -3.23
C PHE A 106 -0.60 3.90 -4.04
N SER A 107 -1.20 2.73 -4.18
CA SER A 107 -2.49 2.63 -4.86
C SER A 107 -3.62 3.29 -4.06
N PRO A 108 -4.59 3.95 -4.71
CA PRO A 108 -5.70 4.60 -4.01
C PRO A 108 -6.46 3.66 -3.06
N GLY A 109 -6.60 2.38 -3.43
CA GLY A 109 -7.23 1.37 -2.59
C GLY A 109 -6.43 1.04 -1.33
N ALA A 110 -5.09 1.02 -1.41
CA ALA A 110 -4.24 0.80 -0.25
C ALA A 110 -4.25 2.03 0.68
N VAL A 111 -4.17 3.23 0.13
CA VAL A 111 -4.30 4.48 0.89
C VAL A 111 -5.64 4.53 1.64
N ALA A 112 -6.75 4.19 0.97
CA ALA A 112 -8.07 4.16 1.60
C ALA A 112 -8.15 3.16 2.77
N ARG A 113 -7.43 2.04 2.71
CA ARG A 113 -7.36 1.06 3.81
C ARG A 113 -6.54 1.56 5.01
N LYS A 114 -5.51 2.37 4.77
CA LYS A 114 -4.63 2.89 5.83
C LYS A 114 -5.21 4.11 6.55
N VAL A 115 -6.09 4.87 5.92
CA VAL A 115 -6.76 6.03 6.55
C VAL A 115 -8.06 5.56 7.20
N GLU A 116 -8.17 5.69 8.53
CA GLU A 116 -9.28 5.11 9.31
C GLU A 116 -10.68 5.53 8.81
N ALA A 117 -10.90 6.81 8.56
CA ALA A 117 -12.20 7.32 8.08
C ALA A 117 -12.57 6.73 6.71
N LEU A 118 -11.60 6.62 5.79
CA LEU A 118 -11.81 6.04 4.47
C LEU A 118 -11.96 4.51 4.54
N ASN A 119 -11.25 3.85 5.45
CA ASN A 119 -11.36 2.41 5.66
C ASN A 119 -12.75 2.00 6.16
N LYS A 120 -13.35 2.79 7.06
CA LYS A 120 -14.73 2.56 7.51
C LYS A 120 -15.72 2.60 6.33
N LEU A 121 -15.57 3.59 5.45
CA LEU A 121 -16.42 3.71 4.26
C LEU A 121 -16.17 2.57 3.25
N LEU A 122 -14.91 2.21 3.03
CA LEU A 122 -14.54 1.11 2.16
C LEU A 122 -15.10 -0.23 2.67
N THR A 123 -15.02 -0.45 3.98
CA THR A 123 -15.58 -1.64 4.63
C THR A 123 -17.09 -1.69 4.48
N ALA A 124 -17.78 -0.57 4.74
CA ALA A 124 -19.24 -0.49 4.55
C ALA A 124 -19.63 -0.75 3.09
N ARG A 125 -18.89 -0.17 2.12
CA ARG A 125 -19.13 -0.42 0.69
C ARG A 125 -18.97 -1.91 0.34
N ASN A 126 -17.92 -2.54 0.83
CA ASN A 126 -17.68 -3.96 0.57
C ASN A 126 -18.76 -4.85 1.20
N GLN A 127 -19.19 -4.53 2.42
CA GLN A 127 -20.28 -5.24 3.09
C GLN A 127 -21.60 -5.11 2.32
N LEU A 128 -21.92 -3.92 1.82
CA LEU A 128 -23.10 -3.70 0.98
C LEU A 128 -23.00 -4.47 -0.35
N ALA A 129 -21.84 -4.47 -1.00
CA ALA A 129 -21.63 -5.26 -2.22
C ALA A 129 -21.80 -6.76 -1.97
N ASN A 130 -21.24 -7.26 -0.87
CA ASN A 130 -21.41 -8.66 -0.46
C ASN A 130 -22.87 -8.99 -0.14
N LEU A 131 -23.59 -8.06 0.51
CA LEU A 131 -25.01 -8.22 0.79
C LEU A 131 -25.84 -8.32 -0.50
N ILE A 132 -25.57 -7.45 -1.49
CA ILE A 132 -26.22 -7.50 -2.80
C ILE A 132 -26.00 -8.87 -3.45
N THR A 133 -24.73 -9.34 -3.49
CA THR A 133 -24.39 -10.65 -4.06
C THR A 133 -25.07 -11.81 -3.30
N TYR A 134 -25.18 -11.70 -1.97
CA TYR A 134 -25.84 -12.71 -1.13
C TYR A 134 -27.35 -12.75 -1.35
N MET A 135 -27.98 -11.62 -1.62
CA MET A 135 -29.42 -11.50 -1.87
C MET A 135 -29.82 -11.98 -3.27
N ASP A 136 -28.87 -11.98 -4.21
CA ASP A 136 -29.13 -12.40 -5.59
C ASP A 136 -29.65 -13.85 -5.63
N GLY A 137 -30.88 -14.00 -6.17
CA GLY A 137 -31.56 -15.28 -6.24
C GLY A 137 -32.25 -15.77 -4.95
N LYS A 138 -32.26 -14.98 -3.87
CA LYS A 138 -32.91 -15.33 -2.59
C LYS A 138 -34.06 -14.38 -2.26
N THR A 139 -35.25 -14.68 -2.77
CA THR A 139 -36.46 -13.83 -2.56
C THR A 139 -36.79 -13.60 -1.09
N GLY A 140 -36.57 -14.58 -0.21
CA GLY A 140 -36.79 -14.41 1.24
C GLY A 140 -35.81 -13.45 1.92
N ALA A 141 -34.59 -13.31 1.40
CA ALA A 141 -33.60 -12.35 1.92
C ALA A 141 -33.95 -10.90 1.53
N GLU A 142 -34.45 -10.70 0.32
CA GLU A 142 -34.94 -9.39 -0.13
C GLU A 142 -36.08 -8.86 0.74
N GLU A 143 -37.07 -9.71 1.07
CA GLU A 143 -38.19 -9.34 1.92
C GLU A 143 -37.74 -8.96 3.34
N LEU A 144 -36.77 -9.72 3.91
CA LEU A 144 -36.22 -9.42 5.23
C LEU A 144 -35.47 -8.09 5.25
N VAL A 145 -34.65 -7.80 4.24
CA VAL A 145 -33.93 -6.52 4.14
C VAL A 145 -34.91 -5.35 3.91
N LYS A 146 -35.95 -5.55 3.09
CA LYS A 146 -36.99 -4.56 2.87
C LYS A 146 -37.78 -4.24 4.15
N LYS A 147 -38.07 -5.26 4.98
CA LYS A 147 -38.65 -5.07 6.31
C LYS A 147 -37.73 -4.30 7.26
N LEU A 148 -36.47 -4.66 7.29
CA LEU A 148 -35.44 -3.98 8.11
C LEU A 148 -35.28 -2.52 7.73
N LEU A 149 -35.23 -2.20 6.45
CA LEU A 149 -35.14 -0.84 5.96
C LEU A 149 -36.40 0.00 6.20
N GLY A 150 -37.57 -0.66 6.30
CA GLY A 150 -38.85 0.00 6.59
C GLY A 150 -39.09 0.27 8.07
N ASP A 151 -38.33 -0.35 8.97
CA ASP A 151 -38.52 -0.23 10.42
C ASP A 151 -37.29 0.39 11.09
N SER A 152 -37.41 1.68 11.42
CA SER A 152 -36.33 2.43 12.06
C SER A 152 -36.00 1.94 13.48
N ALA A 153 -36.95 1.30 14.18
CA ALA A 153 -36.67 0.73 15.51
C ALA A 153 -35.84 -0.52 15.42
N LEU A 154 -36.09 -1.38 14.42
CA LEU A 154 -35.26 -2.56 14.13
C LEU A 154 -33.85 -2.18 13.68
N LEU A 155 -33.68 -1.14 12.86
CA LEU A 155 -32.37 -0.64 12.47
C LEU A 155 -31.55 -0.15 13.68
N ASN A 156 -32.17 0.61 14.59
CA ASN A 156 -31.50 1.08 15.79
C ASN A 156 -31.16 -0.07 16.76
N ALA A 157 -32.03 -1.05 16.89
CA ALA A 157 -31.77 -2.23 17.70
C ALA A 157 -30.60 -3.07 17.15
N LEU A 158 -30.52 -3.23 15.83
CA LEU A 158 -29.39 -3.91 15.16
C LEU A 158 -28.08 -3.12 15.27
N ALA A 159 -28.13 -1.79 15.16
CA ALA A 159 -26.97 -0.93 15.33
C ALA A 159 -26.39 -0.97 16.75
N SER A 160 -27.26 -1.20 17.76
CA SER A 160 -26.88 -1.33 19.16
C SER A 160 -26.53 -2.77 19.58
N ALA A 161 -26.80 -3.76 18.74
CA ALA A 161 -26.47 -5.15 19.01
C ALA A 161 -24.94 -5.37 19.08
N PRO A 162 -24.43 -6.14 20.02
CA PRO A 162 -23.00 -6.47 20.07
C PRO A 162 -22.60 -7.19 18.78
N LYS A 163 -21.51 -6.74 18.17
CA LYS A 163 -20.94 -7.35 16.97
C LYS A 163 -20.60 -8.82 17.29
N PRO A 164 -21.09 -9.81 16.50
CA PRO A 164 -20.70 -11.19 16.72
C PRO A 164 -19.17 -11.29 16.60
N GLU A 165 -18.52 -11.84 17.61
CA GLU A 165 -17.10 -12.18 17.51
C GLU A 165 -16.92 -13.11 16.32
N SER A 166 -16.03 -12.70 15.41
CA SER A 166 -15.66 -13.55 14.28
C SER A 166 -15.17 -14.88 14.84
N ALA A 167 -15.91 -15.96 14.61
CA ALA A 167 -15.47 -17.28 14.94
C ALA A 167 -14.11 -17.49 14.23
N THR A 168 -13.06 -17.47 15.03
CA THR A 168 -11.75 -17.98 14.61
C THR A 168 -11.96 -19.44 14.30
N ALA A 169 -12.02 -19.75 13.03
CA ALA A 169 -11.99 -21.13 12.58
C ALA A 169 -10.66 -21.73 13.08
N SER A 170 -10.75 -22.48 14.16
CA SER A 170 -9.73 -23.42 14.57
C SER A 170 -9.77 -24.56 13.57
N GLU A 171 -9.00 -24.46 12.51
CA GLU A 171 -8.65 -25.60 11.68
C GLU A 171 -7.52 -26.34 12.40
N SER A 172 -7.91 -27.31 13.21
CA SER A 172 -7.05 -28.38 13.71
C SER A 172 -7.51 -29.70 13.05
N ALA A 173 -6.73 -30.18 12.12
CA ALA A 173 -6.40 -31.60 11.90
C ALA A 173 -5.69 -31.74 10.54
#